data_04dac00bea3d8f29c6b15c722e198fec
#
_entry.id   04dac00bea3d8f29c6b15c722e198fec
#
_cell.length_a   1.000
_cell.length_b   1.000
_cell.length_c   1.000
_cell.angle_alpha   90.00
_cell.angle_beta   90.00
_cell.angle_gamma   90.00
#
_symmetry.space_group_name_H-M   'P 1'
#
loop_
_entity.id
_entity.type
_entity.pdbx_description
1 polymer ?
#
loop_
_entity_poly.entity_id
_entity_poly.type
_entity_poly.pdbx_seq_one_letter_code
_entity_poly.pdbx_strand_id
1 'polypeptide(L)'
;PGVDDGVRTAEESLRILEEMERQGIRKLWLTPHIMEDIPNTTDALKTRFRTLCESYRGNIRLELAAEYMLDNLFVRRLEADDILPLHEEKCYLLVETSYFNPPMRLLSMLKHIQEKGYHPLLAHPERYEYMQMADYKALQQAGVAFQLNIPSLAGMYGRHVQKKAEALQEAGMYTLRGNDTHSLIFFQNLLNEKIRK
;
A
#
# COMPACT_ATOMS: atom_id res chain seq x y z
N PRO A 1 -2.73 -14.32 -4.52
CA PRO A 1 -3.57 -14.11 -5.71
C PRO A 1 -5.03 -14.46 -5.43
N GLY A 2 -5.98 -13.82 -6.15
CA GLY A 2 -7.41 -14.09 -6.08
C GLY A 2 -8.07 -13.79 -4.73
N VAL A 3 -7.62 -12.77 -4.03
CA VAL A 3 -8.17 -12.34 -2.74
C VAL A 3 -8.80 -10.95 -2.79
N ASP A 4 -8.48 -10.15 -3.82
CA ASP A 4 -8.94 -8.79 -4.06
C ASP A 4 -9.00 -8.47 -5.56
N ASP A 5 -8.99 -7.21 -5.95
CA ASP A 5 -8.96 -6.75 -7.35
C ASP A 5 -7.56 -6.85 -8.01
N GLY A 6 -6.56 -7.33 -7.26
CA GLY A 6 -5.21 -7.55 -7.76
C GLY A 6 -5.05 -8.81 -8.60
N VAL A 7 -3.88 -9.44 -8.51
CA VAL A 7 -3.49 -10.61 -9.30
C VAL A 7 -4.40 -11.81 -9.04
N ARG A 8 -4.98 -12.39 -10.09
CA ARG A 8 -5.99 -13.45 -9.96
C ARG A 8 -5.41 -14.85 -9.83
N THR A 9 -4.28 -15.15 -10.47
CA THR A 9 -3.70 -16.51 -10.51
C THR A 9 -2.32 -16.58 -9.87
N ALA A 10 -1.96 -17.78 -9.39
CA ALA A 10 -0.65 -18.03 -8.83
C ALA A 10 0.45 -17.88 -9.89
N GLU A 11 0.19 -18.34 -11.13
CA GLU A 11 1.14 -18.22 -12.22
C GLU A 11 1.48 -16.75 -12.53
N GLU A 12 0.47 -15.88 -12.58
CA GLU A 12 0.69 -14.45 -12.80
C GLU A 12 1.48 -13.83 -11.65
N SER A 13 1.15 -14.18 -10.40
CA SER A 13 1.93 -13.73 -9.23
C SER A 13 3.38 -14.14 -9.32
N LEU A 14 3.67 -15.40 -9.68
CA LEU A 14 5.04 -15.90 -9.80
C LEU A 14 5.81 -15.15 -10.90
N ARG A 15 5.16 -14.89 -12.06
CA ARG A 15 5.78 -14.10 -13.15
C ARG A 15 6.11 -12.67 -12.72
N ILE A 16 5.23 -12.03 -11.95
CA ILE A 16 5.50 -10.69 -11.40
C ILE A 16 6.67 -10.73 -10.44
N LEU A 17 6.73 -11.71 -9.54
CA LEU A 17 7.83 -11.88 -8.60
C LEU A 17 9.16 -12.13 -9.32
N GLU A 18 9.18 -12.97 -10.36
CA GLU A 18 10.36 -13.19 -11.20
C GLU A 18 10.83 -11.90 -11.89
N GLU A 19 9.89 -11.10 -12.40
CA GLU A 19 10.24 -9.82 -13.02
C GLU A 19 10.77 -8.81 -11.98
N MET A 20 10.15 -8.73 -10.82
CA MET A 20 10.62 -7.90 -9.71
C MET A 20 12.03 -8.31 -9.25
N GLU A 21 12.31 -9.61 -9.19
CA GLU A 21 13.65 -10.13 -8.86
C GLU A 21 14.69 -9.72 -9.90
N ARG A 22 14.36 -9.79 -11.21
CA ARG A 22 15.21 -9.30 -12.31
C ARG A 22 15.51 -7.81 -12.19
N GLN A 23 14.58 -7.01 -11.65
CA GLN A 23 14.79 -5.58 -11.37
C GLN A 23 15.59 -5.32 -10.08
N GLY A 24 16.06 -6.37 -9.42
CA GLY A 24 16.92 -6.27 -8.23
C GLY A 24 16.17 -6.14 -6.92
N ILE A 25 14.85 -6.33 -6.89
CA ILE A 25 14.07 -6.34 -5.65
C ILE A 25 14.48 -7.57 -4.82
N ARG A 26 14.72 -7.37 -3.53
CA ARG A 26 15.17 -8.44 -2.61
C ARG A 26 14.24 -8.66 -1.43
N LYS A 27 13.35 -7.69 -1.15
CA LYS A 27 12.30 -7.78 -0.13
C LYS A 27 11.04 -7.16 -0.67
N LEU A 28 9.90 -7.79 -0.43
CA LEU A 28 8.60 -7.32 -0.88
C LEU A 28 7.53 -7.61 0.19
N TRP A 29 6.74 -6.58 0.48
CA TRP A 29 5.51 -6.72 1.22
C TRP A 29 4.34 -6.91 0.26
N LEU A 30 3.57 -7.97 0.46
CA LEU A 30 2.30 -8.20 -0.21
C LEU A 30 1.20 -7.64 0.70
N THR A 31 0.43 -6.69 0.19
CA THR A 31 -0.53 -5.91 0.96
C THR A 31 -1.94 -5.98 0.36
N PRO A 32 -2.57 -7.18 0.34
CA PRO A 32 -3.93 -7.31 -0.15
C PRO A 32 -4.90 -6.41 0.62
N HIS A 33 -5.96 -5.98 -0.07
CA HIS A 33 -6.98 -5.12 0.52
C HIS A 33 -7.83 -5.85 1.58
N ILE A 34 -8.13 -5.10 2.65
CA ILE A 34 -9.17 -5.43 3.63
C ILE A 34 -10.09 -4.22 3.77
N MET A 35 -11.32 -4.36 3.27
CA MET A 35 -12.34 -3.33 3.28
C MET A 35 -13.75 -3.95 3.30
N GLU A 36 -14.80 -3.17 3.54
CA GLU A 36 -16.17 -3.69 3.62
C GLU A 36 -16.58 -4.46 2.36
N ASP A 37 -16.18 -3.99 1.16
CA ASP A 37 -16.47 -4.64 -0.12
C ASP A 37 -15.56 -5.85 -0.40
N ILE A 38 -14.40 -5.93 0.26
CA ILE A 38 -13.44 -7.03 0.17
C ILE A 38 -13.09 -7.48 1.60
N PRO A 39 -14.00 -8.18 2.29
CA PRO A 39 -13.86 -8.46 3.71
C PRO A 39 -12.93 -9.66 4.00
N ASN A 40 -11.74 -9.65 3.43
CA ASN A 40 -10.72 -10.66 3.66
C ASN A 40 -10.47 -10.85 5.16
N THR A 41 -10.27 -12.10 5.59
CA THR A 41 -9.84 -12.41 6.96
C THR A 41 -8.32 -12.57 7.01
N THR A 42 -7.72 -12.25 8.15
CA THR A 42 -6.27 -12.41 8.34
C THR A 42 -5.83 -13.86 8.16
N ASP A 43 -6.64 -14.83 8.60
CA ASP A 43 -6.34 -16.26 8.45
C ASP A 43 -6.42 -16.74 7.00
N ALA A 44 -7.40 -16.26 6.23
CA ALA A 44 -7.50 -16.56 4.80
C ALA A 44 -6.28 -16.00 4.05
N LEU A 45 -5.90 -14.75 4.34
CA LEU A 45 -4.72 -14.11 3.73
C LEU A 45 -3.42 -14.83 4.11
N LYS A 46 -3.23 -15.18 5.37
CA LYS A 46 -2.07 -15.98 5.83
C LYS A 46 -2.00 -17.34 5.11
N THR A 47 -3.13 -17.99 4.91
CA THR A 47 -3.19 -19.28 4.21
C THR A 47 -2.82 -19.11 2.72
N ARG A 48 -3.38 -18.12 2.04
CA ARG A 48 -3.03 -17.82 0.63
C ARG A 48 -1.57 -17.42 0.47
N PHE A 49 -1.06 -16.61 1.39
CA PHE A 49 0.35 -16.21 1.42
C PHE A 49 1.28 -17.40 1.55
N ARG A 50 0.99 -18.33 2.48
CA ARG A 50 1.77 -19.56 2.67
C ARG A 50 1.81 -20.39 1.38
N THR A 51 0.67 -20.61 0.73
CA THR A 51 0.60 -21.35 -0.53
C THR A 51 1.44 -20.68 -1.63
N LEU A 52 1.42 -19.35 -1.71
CA LEU A 52 2.27 -18.62 -2.66
C LEU A 52 3.76 -18.80 -2.35
N CYS A 53 4.16 -18.68 -1.09
CA CYS A 53 5.55 -18.90 -0.65
C CYS A 53 6.03 -20.32 -0.94
N GLU A 54 5.19 -21.33 -0.75
CA GLU A 54 5.50 -22.74 -1.07
C GLU A 54 5.72 -22.96 -2.58
N SER A 55 5.10 -22.16 -3.41
CA SER A 55 5.24 -22.22 -4.88
C SER A 55 6.38 -21.37 -5.42
N TYR A 56 6.78 -20.32 -4.70
CA TYR A 56 7.85 -19.40 -5.13
C TYR A 56 9.23 -20.03 -4.90
N ARG A 57 10.11 -19.96 -5.92
CA ARG A 57 11.47 -20.52 -5.91
C ARG A 57 12.56 -19.46 -6.08
N GLY A 58 12.20 -18.18 -6.13
CA GLY A 58 13.16 -17.08 -6.25
C GLY A 58 13.77 -16.65 -4.90
N ASN A 59 14.50 -15.54 -4.93
CA ASN A 59 15.28 -15.06 -3.79
C ASN A 59 14.69 -13.78 -3.14
N ILE A 60 13.50 -13.34 -3.54
CA ILE A 60 12.84 -12.22 -2.86
C ILE A 60 12.32 -12.71 -1.51
N ARG A 61 12.68 -12.04 -0.43
CA ARG A 61 12.06 -12.23 0.86
C ARG A 61 10.64 -11.65 0.81
N LEU A 62 9.65 -12.54 0.83
CA LEU A 62 8.23 -12.17 0.84
C LEU A 62 7.73 -12.00 2.27
N GLU A 63 7.00 -10.93 2.51
CA GLU A 63 6.33 -10.62 3.76
C GLU A 63 4.85 -10.32 3.49
N LEU A 64 3.98 -10.59 4.46
CA LEU A 64 2.55 -10.31 4.37
C LEU A 64 2.17 -9.18 5.32
N ALA A 65 1.44 -8.22 4.78
CA ALA A 65 0.68 -7.23 5.52
C ALA A 65 -0.70 -7.07 4.87
N ALA A 66 -1.45 -6.04 5.21
CA ALA A 66 -2.67 -5.68 4.49
C ALA A 66 -2.76 -4.17 4.30
N GLU A 67 -3.43 -3.75 3.22
CA GLU A 67 -3.86 -2.37 3.02
C GLU A 67 -5.33 -2.25 3.44
N TYR A 68 -5.60 -1.39 4.40
CA TYR A 68 -6.92 -1.24 5.01
C TYR A 68 -7.60 0.02 4.52
N MET A 69 -8.82 -0.10 3.98
CA MET A 69 -9.70 1.05 3.85
C MET A 69 -10.12 1.52 5.24
N LEU A 70 -10.06 2.83 5.49
CA LEU A 70 -10.52 3.43 6.74
C LEU A 70 -12.06 3.47 6.79
N ASP A 71 -12.66 2.29 6.94
CA ASP A 71 -14.11 2.04 7.01
C ASP A 71 -14.54 1.44 8.37
N ASN A 72 -15.80 1.00 8.49
CA ASN A 72 -16.28 0.40 9.74
C ASN A 72 -15.72 -1.01 9.98
N LEU A 73 -15.36 -1.76 8.92
CA LEU A 73 -14.70 -3.05 9.06
C LEU A 73 -13.33 -2.88 9.68
N PHE A 74 -12.56 -1.88 9.20
CA PHE A 74 -11.26 -1.55 9.77
C PHE A 74 -11.34 -1.25 11.28
N VAL A 75 -12.31 -0.40 11.70
CA VAL A 75 -12.47 -0.06 13.11
C VAL A 75 -12.72 -1.31 13.96
N ARG A 76 -13.61 -2.20 13.50
CA ARG A 76 -13.88 -3.47 14.22
C ARG A 76 -12.65 -4.36 14.35
N ARG A 77 -11.85 -4.46 13.29
CA ARG A 77 -10.62 -5.27 13.27
C ARG A 77 -9.53 -4.68 14.17
N LEU A 78 -9.38 -3.37 14.14
CA LEU A 78 -8.42 -2.67 15.00
C LEU A 78 -8.77 -2.87 16.48
N GLU A 79 -10.05 -2.82 16.83
CA GLU A 79 -10.51 -3.10 18.21
C GLU A 79 -10.28 -4.56 18.62
N ALA A 80 -10.44 -5.49 17.70
CA ALA A 80 -10.22 -6.92 17.92
C ALA A 80 -8.75 -7.36 17.87
N ASP A 81 -7.82 -6.44 17.58
CA ASP A 81 -6.40 -6.72 17.29
C ASP A 81 -6.20 -7.75 16.16
N ASP A 82 -7.16 -7.80 15.22
CA ASP A 82 -7.14 -8.67 14.03
C ASP A 82 -6.54 -7.92 12.84
N ILE A 83 -5.22 -7.63 12.93
CA ILE A 83 -4.49 -6.74 12.04
C ILE A 83 -3.25 -7.43 11.46
N LEU A 84 -2.89 -7.08 10.23
CA LEU A 84 -1.67 -7.49 9.52
C LEU A 84 -0.80 -6.25 9.22
N PRO A 85 0.04 -5.81 10.15
CA PRO A 85 0.90 -4.64 9.95
C PRO A 85 2.17 -4.98 9.17
N LEU A 86 2.84 -3.94 8.63
CA LEU A 86 4.19 -4.04 8.11
C LEU A 86 5.19 -3.90 9.27
N HIS A 87 5.96 -4.95 9.52
CA HIS A 87 7.02 -4.96 10.53
C HIS A 87 8.35 -4.54 9.89
N GLU A 88 8.62 -3.24 9.88
CA GLU A 88 9.91 -2.63 9.49
C GLU A 88 10.62 -2.10 10.74
N GLU A 89 11.29 -0.95 10.67
CA GLU A 89 11.86 -0.27 11.84
C GLU A 89 10.78 0.05 12.90
N LYS A 90 9.56 0.26 12.40
CA LYS A 90 8.34 0.46 13.20
C LYS A 90 7.28 -0.52 12.75
N CYS A 91 6.26 -0.69 13.58
CA CYS A 91 5.07 -1.47 13.24
C CYS A 91 4.07 -0.55 12.50
N TYR A 92 4.18 -0.49 11.17
CA TYR A 92 3.33 0.37 10.35
C TYR A 92 2.01 -0.33 10.03
N LEU A 93 0.92 0.42 10.07
CA LEU A 93 -0.38 -0.01 9.58
C LEU A 93 -0.72 0.76 8.31
N LEU A 94 -0.68 0.05 7.18
CA LEU A 94 -0.97 0.63 5.86
C LEU A 94 -2.46 0.84 5.73
N VAL A 95 -2.85 2.09 5.47
CA VAL A 95 -4.25 2.49 5.38
C VAL A 95 -4.47 3.39 4.18
N GLU A 96 -5.67 3.29 3.61
CA GLU A 96 -6.14 4.16 2.53
C GLU A 96 -7.51 4.76 2.83
N THR A 97 -7.90 5.75 2.04
CA THR A 97 -9.21 6.38 2.07
C THR A 97 -9.79 6.54 0.67
N SER A 98 -11.03 7.00 0.55
CA SER A 98 -11.58 7.42 -0.74
C SER A 98 -10.69 8.48 -1.40
N TYR A 99 -10.49 8.39 -2.72
CA TYR A 99 -9.70 9.36 -3.47
C TYR A 99 -10.33 10.74 -3.57
N PHE A 100 -11.67 10.81 -3.50
CA PHE A 100 -12.43 12.02 -3.78
C PHE A 100 -12.93 12.74 -2.52
N ASN A 101 -13.23 11.98 -1.46
CA ASN A 101 -13.85 12.53 -0.25
C ASN A 101 -13.10 12.06 1.00
N PRO A 102 -12.69 12.97 1.89
CA PRO A 102 -12.09 12.56 3.15
C PRO A 102 -13.12 11.86 4.02
N PRO A 103 -12.74 10.81 4.77
CA PRO A 103 -13.60 10.28 5.82
C PRO A 103 -13.83 11.35 6.88
N MET A 104 -15.05 11.44 7.40
CA MET A 104 -15.47 12.49 8.36
C MET A 104 -14.56 12.63 9.60
N ARG A 105 -13.77 11.62 9.91
CA ARG A 105 -12.92 11.56 11.12
C ARG A 105 -11.51 11.06 10.83
N LEU A 106 -10.94 11.39 9.67
CA LEU A 106 -9.63 10.90 9.26
C LEU A 106 -8.58 11.02 10.37
N LEU A 107 -8.38 12.23 10.90
CA LEU A 107 -7.36 12.44 11.93
C LEU A 107 -7.65 11.66 13.23
N SER A 108 -8.93 11.51 13.62
CA SER A 108 -9.29 10.72 14.79
C SER A 108 -9.01 9.23 14.58
N MET A 109 -9.26 8.70 13.38
CA MET A 109 -8.98 7.30 13.04
C MET A 109 -7.48 7.05 13.05
N LEU A 110 -6.67 7.95 12.48
CA LEU A 110 -5.22 7.84 12.48
C LEU A 110 -4.63 7.93 13.89
N LYS A 111 -5.16 8.79 14.76
CA LYS A 111 -4.79 8.82 16.18
C LYS A 111 -5.15 7.54 16.91
N HIS A 112 -6.32 6.98 16.60
CA HIS A 112 -6.75 5.73 17.21
C HIS A 112 -5.82 4.56 16.85
N ILE A 113 -5.28 4.52 15.62
CA ILE A 113 -4.21 3.59 15.24
C ILE A 113 -3.00 3.74 16.15
N GLN A 114 -2.59 4.99 16.44
CA GLN A 114 -1.45 5.27 17.32
C GLN A 114 -1.70 4.84 18.77
N GLU A 115 -2.92 5.06 19.28
CA GLU A 115 -3.34 4.63 20.62
C GLU A 115 -3.29 3.11 20.77
N LYS A 116 -3.50 2.34 19.69
CA LYS A 116 -3.35 0.89 19.64
C LYS A 116 -1.88 0.43 19.49
N GLY A 117 -0.92 1.35 19.43
CA GLY A 117 0.51 1.04 19.36
C GLY A 117 1.08 0.88 17.94
N TYR A 118 0.30 1.15 16.91
CA TYR A 118 0.75 1.11 15.52
C TYR A 118 1.14 2.50 15.00
N HIS A 119 1.96 2.52 13.95
CA HIS A 119 2.27 3.75 13.22
C HIS A 119 1.42 3.82 11.94
N PRO A 120 0.50 4.79 11.81
CA PRO A 120 -0.30 4.93 10.60
C PRO A 120 0.61 5.28 9.41
N LEU A 121 0.50 4.50 8.34
CA LEU A 121 1.16 4.68 7.05
C LEU A 121 0.08 4.91 6.00
N LEU A 122 -0.07 6.15 5.54
CA LEU A 122 -1.05 6.50 4.53
C LEU A 122 -0.53 6.09 3.15
N ALA A 123 -1.25 5.20 2.48
CA ALA A 123 -0.95 4.72 1.14
C ALA A 123 -1.17 5.84 0.11
N HIS A 124 -0.31 5.90 -0.91
CA HIS A 124 -0.44 6.77 -2.09
C HIS A 124 -1.12 8.13 -1.84
N PRO A 125 -0.66 8.95 -0.86
CA PRO A 125 -1.33 10.19 -0.46
C PRO A 125 -1.48 11.19 -1.61
N GLU A 126 -0.62 11.12 -2.62
CA GLU A 126 -0.68 11.93 -3.83
C GLU A 126 -1.94 11.69 -4.70
N ARG A 127 -2.64 10.56 -4.51
CA ARG A 127 -3.84 10.22 -5.27
C ARG A 127 -5.12 10.84 -4.68
N TYR A 128 -5.09 11.36 -3.45
CA TYR A 128 -6.26 11.98 -2.82
C TYR A 128 -6.51 13.38 -3.37
N GLU A 129 -7.60 13.57 -4.11
CA GLU A 129 -7.89 14.85 -4.78
C GLU A 129 -8.16 15.99 -3.82
N TYR A 130 -8.72 15.69 -2.66
CA TYR A 130 -9.08 16.68 -1.64
C TYR A 130 -7.89 17.18 -0.80
N MET A 131 -6.75 16.50 -0.82
CA MET A 131 -5.58 16.88 0.00
C MET A 131 -4.72 17.94 -0.69
N GLN A 132 -4.30 18.91 0.10
CA GLN A 132 -3.36 19.96 -0.27
C GLN A 132 -2.09 19.86 0.58
N MET A 133 -1.05 20.60 0.24
CA MET A 133 0.24 20.57 0.95
C MET A 133 0.10 20.87 2.46
N ALA A 134 -0.85 21.71 2.85
CA ALA A 134 -1.12 22.01 4.26
C ALA A 134 -1.65 20.78 5.01
N ASP A 135 -2.50 19.96 4.37
CA ASP A 135 -3.05 18.76 4.97
C ASP A 135 -1.97 17.70 5.20
N TYR A 136 -1.08 17.51 4.21
CA TYR A 136 0.04 16.58 4.34
C TYR A 136 0.97 16.97 5.48
N LYS A 137 1.29 18.27 5.61
CA LYS A 137 2.12 18.78 6.72
C LYS A 137 1.45 18.54 8.07
N ALA A 138 0.14 18.79 8.17
CA ALA A 138 -0.61 18.55 9.40
C ALA A 138 -0.63 17.06 9.79
N LEU A 139 -0.81 16.16 8.82
CA LEU A 139 -0.75 14.71 9.04
C LEU A 139 0.63 14.25 9.50
N GLN A 140 1.71 14.74 8.89
CA GLN A 140 3.07 14.41 9.33
C GLN A 140 3.36 14.93 10.76
N GLN A 141 2.93 16.15 11.07
CA GLN A 141 3.04 16.69 12.44
C GLN A 141 2.26 15.85 13.45
N ALA A 142 1.18 15.21 13.02
CA ALA A 142 0.42 14.24 13.82
C ALA A 142 1.07 12.84 13.86
N GLY A 143 2.25 12.65 13.29
CA GLY A 143 2.97 11.36 13.31
C GLY A 143 2.53 10.35 12.26
N VAL A 144 1.84 10.78 11.21
CA VAL A 144 1.43 9.91 10.08
C VAL A 144 2.57 9.80 9.08
N ALA A 145 2.95 8.58 8.73
CA ALA A 145 3.90 8.28 7.67
C ALA A 145 3.20 8.18 6.31
N PHE A 146 3.94 8.40 5.22
CA PHE A 146 3.42 8.33 3.86
C PHE A 146 4.15 7.30 3.02
N GLN A 147 3.39 6.51 2.24
CA GLN A 147 3.93 5.59 1.25
C GLN A 147 3.77 6.21 -0.15
N LEU A 148 4.90 6.48 -0.82
CA LEU A 148 4.89 6.85 -2.23
C LEU A 148 4.40 5.68 -3.10
N ASN A 149 3.47 5.94 -4.01
CA ASN A 149 3.18 5.03 -5.11
C ASN A 149 4.09 5.35 -6.31
N ILE A 150 5.04 4.48 -6.61
CA ILE A 150 6.02 4.68 -7.70
C ILE A 150 5.36 4.94 -9.06
N PRO A 151 4.27 4.26 -9.47
CA PRO A 151 3.51 4.58 -10.67
C PRO A 151 3.00 6.02 -10.76
N SER A 152 2.75 6.67 -9.62
CA SER A 152 2.35 8.09 -9.59
C SER A 152 3.46 9.00 -10.13
N LEU A 153 4.71 8.77 -9.72
CA LEU A 153 5.86 9.49 -10.28
C LEU A 153 6.09 9.20 -11.77
N ALA A 154 5.78 7.98 -12.21
CA ALA A 154 5.86 7.61 -13.62
C ALA A 154 4.77 8.29 -14.49
N GLY A 155 3.76 8.91 -13.86
CA GLY A 155 2.66 9.59 -14.55
C GLY A 155 1.52 8.66 -14.95
N MET A 156 1.49 7.41 -14.47
CA MET A 156 0.50 6.41 -14.85
C MET A 156 -0.93 6.77 -14.38
N TYR A 157 -1.07 7.64 -13.39
CA TYR A 157 -2.36 8.16 -12.89
C TYR A 157 -2.64 9.60 -13.35
N GLY A 158 -1.93 10.05 -14.39
CA GLY A 158 -2.09 11.39 -14.95
C GLY A 158 -1.22 12.46 -14.31
N ARG A 159 -1.11 13.59 -15.03
CA ARG A 159 -0.14 14.64 -14.68
C ARG A 159 -0.43 15.36 -13.36
N HIS A 160 -1.70 15.41 -12.93
CA HIS A 160 -2.04 16.04 -11.66
C HIS A 160 -1.47 15.24 -10.47
N VAL A 161 -1.69 13.91 -10.47
CA VAL A 161 -1.14 13.00 -9.45
C VAL A 161 0.39 13.00 -9.48
N GLN A 162 0.98 12.97 -10.68
CA GLN A 162 2.43 13.04 -10.86
C GLN A 162 3.03 14.28 -10.21
N LYS A 163 2.46 15.47 -10.48
CA LYS A 163 2.94 16.72 -9.86
C LYS A 163 2.83 16.72 -8.33
N LYS A 164 1.75 16.15 -7.79
CA LYS A 164 1.61 15.99 -6.33
C LYS A 164 2.69 15.04 -5.77
N ALA A 165 2.93 13.91 -6.45
CA ALA A 165 3.96 12.97 -6.05
C ALA A 165 5.36 13.61 -6.07
N GLU A 166 5.69 14.36 -7.13
CA GLU A 166 6.94 15.11 -7.25
C GLU A 166 7.10 16.12 -6.11
N ALA A 167 6.07 16.93 -5.83
CA ALA A 167 6.10 17.93 -4.77
C ALA A 167 6.27 17.32 -3.37
N LEU A 168 5.59 16.20 -3.07
CA LEU A 168 5.74 15.49 -1.81
C LEU A 168 7.13 14.85 -1.68
N GLN A 169 7.67 14.34 -2.79
CA GLN A 169 9.04 13.79 -2.82
C GLN A 169 10.10 14.87 -2.61
N GLU A 170 9.99 16.02 -3.28
CA GLU A 170 10.88 17.18 -3.09
C GLU A 170 10.83 17.70 -1.65
N ALA A 171 9.66 17.66 -1.01
CA ALA A 171 9.49 18.02 0.39
C ALA A 171 9.98 16.95 1.37
N GLY A 172 10.49 15.81 0.91
CA GLY A 172 11.00 14.71 1.76
C GLY A 172 9.91 14.04 2.60
N MET A 173 8.67 14.01 2.13
CA MET A 173 7.53 13.58 2.93
C MET A 173 7.30 12.06 2.94
N TYR A 174 7.89 11.31 2.04
CA TYR A 174 7.68 9.87 1.97
C TYR A 174 8.61 9.08 2.89
N THR A 175 8.04 8.12 3.60
CA THR A 175 8.73 7.19 4.49
C THR A 175 9.04 5.87 3.79
N LEU A 176 8.06 5.31 3.08
CA LEU A 176 8.17 4.05 2.34
C LEU A 176 7.75 4.24 0.88
N ARG A 177 8.01 3.22 0.07
CA ARG A 177 7.64 3.20 -1.35
C ARG A 177 6.91 1.90 -1.66
N GLY A 178 5.86 1.99 -2.48
CA GLY A 178 5.12 0.87 -3.04
C GLY A 178 5.00 1.00 -4.55
N ASN A 179 4.70 -0.08 -5.22
CA ASN A 179 4.44 -0.10 -6.66
C ASN A 179 2.98 -0.42 -7.02
N ASP A 180 2.15 -0.72 -6.01
CA ASP A 180 0.71 -0.92 -6.14
C ASP A 180 0.34 -1.80 -7.35
N THR A 181 1.05 -2.95 -7.48
CA THR A 181 0.99 -3.79 -8.66
C THR A 181 -0.19 -4.75 -8.60
N HIS A 182 -1.18 -4.54 -9.46
CA HIS A 182 -2.39 -5.35 -9.57
C HIS A 182 -2.36 -6.36 -10.75
N SER A 183 -1.41 -6.23 -11.68
CA SER A 183 -1.26 -7.17 -12.79
C SER A 183 0.15 -7.12 -13.39
N LEU A 184 0.51 -8.19 -14.13
CA LEU A 184 1.78 -8.24 -14.85
C LEU A 184 1.89 -7.13 -15.90
N ILE A 185 0.82 -6.86 -16.62
CA ILE A 185 0.79 -5.82 -17.66
C ILE A 185 1.03 -4.44 -17.03
N PHE A 186 0.40 -4.16 -15.89
CA PHE A 186 0.60 -2.91 -15.17
C PHE A 186 2.08 -2.73 -14.78
N PHE A 187 2.68 -3.79 -14.22
CA PHE A 187 4.10 -3.74 -13.83
C PHE A 187 5.03 -3.56 -15.02
N GLN A 188 4.78 -4.24 -16.13
CA GLN A 188 5.54 -4.07 -17.37
C GLN A 188 5.44 -2.65 -17.93
N ASN A 189 4.26 -2.05 -17.90
CA ASN A 189 4.06 -0.66 -18.30
C ASN A 189 4.85 0.30 -17.41
N LEU A 190 4.87 0.07 -16.10
CA LEU A 190 5.68 0.85 -15.16
C LEU A 190 7.18 0.78 -15.49
N LEU A 191 7.70 -0.39 -15.84
CA LEU A 191 9.11 -0.55 -16.24
C LEU A 191 9.40 0.24 -17.53
N ASN A 192 8.52 0.19 -18.51
CA ASN A 192 8.68 0.91 -19.78
C ASN A 192 8.71 2.44 -19.58
N GLU A 193 7.90 2.98 -18.66
CA GLU A 193 7.93 4.41 -18.32
C GLU A 193 9.21 4.83 -17.61
N LYS A 194 9.80 3.97 -16.77
CA LYS A 194 11.09 4.22 -16.11
C LYS A 194 12.27 4.26 -17.09
N ILE A 195 12.23 3.47 -18.16
CA ILE A 195 13.29 3.42 -19.17
C ILE A 195 13.29 4.68 -20.05
N ARG A 196 12.15 5.36 -20.18
CA ARG A 196 12.00 6.58 -20.99
C ARG A 196 12.47 7.86 -20.30
N LYS A 197 12.81 7.82 -19.02
CA LYS A 197 13.30 8.96 -18.22
C LYS A 197 14.79 8.77 -17.86
#